data_f81b9dade171895dc3a06d7a1f848652
#
_entry.id   f81b9dade171895dc3a06d7a1f848652
#
_cell.length_a   1.000
_cell.length_b   1.000
_cell.length_c   1.000
_cell.angle_alpha   90.00
_cell.angle_beta   90.00
_cell.angle_gamma   90.00
#
_symmetry.space_group_name_H-M   'P 1'
#
loop_
_entity.id
_entity.type
_entity.pdbx_description
1 polymer ?
#
loop_
_entity_poly.entity_id
_entity_poly.type
_entity_poly.pdbx_seq_one_letter_code
_entity_poly.pdbx_strand_id
1 'polypeptide(L)'
;MKKNRIYAGILILAAFCIGAWAQQAADEKLFQEAKLLIFDEKWEPAQAKLEEFLAKYPQSAFFPQALYYKAKCLEEREKDREALAAYKDYLRLRDKNKNLAEDAEGSVIEIAFRFYEKGDKSHLGEIEERLESPSKVVRYYAAIKLSFVKEKNMASRGIPILKKIIQEEQDPELTDRARIALLRVSPESLSGLEERTEKKARMLRFQVYDNRNKKLEVAVSIPWALADLFLSAVPEKERQEMRAEGYDIDRILRELQSAKGTIIEINVAKEGKIIKIWIE
;
A
#
# COMPACT_ATOMS: atom_id res chain seq x y z
N MET A 1 58.34 -30.73 17.41
CA MET A 1 57.02 -30.62 18.01
C MET A 1 56.29 -29.33 17.67
N LYS A 2 56.89 -28.15 17.40
CA LYS A 2 56.21 -26.90 17.07
C LYS A 2 55.54 -26.88 15.68
N LYS A 3 56.13 -27.50 14.63
CA LYS A 3 55.59 -27.52 13.27
C LYS A 3 54.23 -28.24 13.16
N ASN A 4 54.02 -29.36 13.86
CA ASN A 4 52.79 -30.13 13.81
C ASN A 4 51.58 -29.37 14.43
N ARG A 5 51.81 -28.48 15.40
CA ARG A 5 50.75 -27.62 15.99
C ARG A 5 50.25 -26.52 15.04
N ILE A 6 51.15 -26.00 14.18
CA ILE A 6 50.81 -24.99 13.18
C ILE A 6 49.95 -25.61 12.07
N TYR A 7 50.30 -26.81 11.58
CA TYR A 7 49.48 -27.50 10.57
C TYR A 7 48.10 -27.94 11.08
N ALA A 8 48.02 -28.36 12.36
CA ALA A 8 46.72 -28.64 12.99
C ALA A 8 45.83 -27.41 13.10
N GLY A 9 46.38 -26.23 13.43
CA GLY A 9 45.66 -24.97 13.46
C GLY A 9 45.14 -24.51 12.08
N ILE A 10 45.98 -24.70 11.03
CA ILE A 10 45.59 -24.35 9.65
C ILE A 10 44.49 -25.29 9.12
N LEU A 11 44.58 -26.60 9.44
CA LEU A 11 43.54 -27.56 9.05
C LEU A 11 42.19 -27.30 9.73
N ILE A 12 42.20 -26.89 11.01
CA ILE A 12 40.97 -26.51 11.73
C ILE A 12 40.35 -25.24 11.16
N LEU A 13 41.18 -24.23 10.83
CA LEU A 13 40.68 -23.00 10.16
C LEU A 13 40.14 -23.29 8.77
N ALA A 14 40.78 -24.13 7.97
CA ALA A 14 40.30 -24.51 6.64
C ALA A 14 38.98 -25.31 6.72
N ALA A 15 38.82 -26.22 7.67
CA ALA A 15 37.59 -26.95 7.90
C ALA A 15 36.44 -26.02 8.33
N PHE A 16 36.72 -25.00 9.13
CA PHE A 16 35.74 -23.98 9.54
C PHE A 16 35.29 -23.11 8.36
N CYS A 17 36.21 -22.73 7.47
CA CYS A 17 35.87 -21.97 6.25
C CYS A 17 35.00 -22.78 5.29
N ILE A 18 35.34 -24.07 5.06
CA ILE A 18 34.57 -24.95 4.16
C ILE A 18 33.15 -25.17 4.70
N GLY A 19 32.99 -25.35 6.01
CA GLY A 19 31.69 -25.48 6.65
C GLY A 19 30.82 -24.22 6.50
N ALA A 20 31.40 -23.03 6.65
CA ALA A 20 30.71 -21.77 6.48
C ALA A 20 30.24 -21.55 5.03
N TRP A 21 31.05 -21.88 4.03
CA TRP A 21 30.68 -21.78 2.61
C TRP A 21 29.58 -22.77 2.22
N ALA A 22 29.63 -23.99 2.73
CA ALA A 22 28.59 -25.00 2.46
C ALA A 22 27.25 -24.60 3.10
N GLN A 23 27.28 -24.01 4.28
CA GLN A 23 26.09 -23.51 4.96
C GLN A 23 25.49 -22.32 4.23
N GLN A 24 26.32 -21.37 3.76
CA GLN A 24 25.88 -20.22 3.00
C GLN A 24 25.22 -20.61 1.66
N ALA A 25 25.71 -21.64 0.98
CA ALA A 25 25.10 -22.17 -0.24
C ALA A 25 23.75 -22.86 0.03
N ALA A 26 23.61 -23.51 1.19
CA ALA A 26 22.39 -24.22 1.56
C ALA A 26 21.27 -23.29 2.02
N ASP A 27 21.60 -22.25 2.79
CA ASP A 27 20.62 -21.26 3.24
C ASP A 27 20.12 -20.41 2.06
N GLU A 28 21.02 -19.97 1.17
CA GLU A 28 20.64 -19.25 -0.05
C GLU A 28 19.70 -20.09 -0.92
N LYS A 29 20.01 -21.36 -1.16
CA LYS A 29 19.17 -22.26 -1.95
C LYS A 29 17.76 -22.37 -1.36
N LEU A 30 17.63 -22.63 -0.07
CA LEU A 30 16.34 -22.77 0.60
C LEU A 30 15.52 -21.45 0.54
N PHE A 31 16.20 -20.32 0.71
CA PHE A 31 15.58 -19.01 0.60
C PHE A 31 15.10 -18.71 -0.82
N GLN A 32 15.88 -19.05 -1.86
CA GLN A 32 15.47 -18.89 -3.25
C GLN A 32 14.29 -19.80 -3.63
N GLU A 33 14.26 -21.05 -3.12
CA GLU A 33 13.09 -21.92 -3.30
C GLU A 33 11.82 -21.29 -2.72
N ALA A 34 11.90 -20.69 -1.52
CA ALA A 34 10.77 -19.98 -0.92
C ALA A 34 10.34 -18.77 -1.77
N LYS A 35 11.29 -18.00 -2.30
CA LYS A 35 10.99 -16.86 -3.18
C LYS A 35 10.31 -17.26 -4.48
N LEU A 36 10.70 -18.39 -5.07
CA LEU A 36 10.01 -18.92 -6.26
C LEU A 36 8.56 -19.27 -5.95
N LEU A 37 8.31 -19.89 -4.79
CA LEU A 37 6.93 -20.20 -4.36
C LEU A 37 6.10 -18.93 -4.13
N ILE A 38 6.71 -17.86 -3.60
CA ILE A 38 6.06 -16.53 -3.46
C ILE A 38 5.73 -15.95 -4.83
N PHE A 39 6.66 -16.02 -5.77
CA PHE A 39 6.45 -15.53 -7.14
C PHE A 39 5.31 -16.28 -7.84
N ASP A 40 5.16 -17.59 -7.58
CA ASP A 40 4.07 -18.43 -8.07
C ASP A 40 2.76 -18.25 -7.25
N GLU A 41 2.71 -17.32 -6.29
CA GLU A 41 1.58 -17.09 -5.37
C GLU A 41 1.21 -18.34 -4.53
N LYS A 42 2.14 -19.27 -4.36
CA LYS A 42 1.97 -20.48 -3.54
C LYS A 42 2.27 -20.16 -2.07
N TRP A 43 1.41 -19.37 -1.45
CA TRP A 43 1.65 -18.75 -0.14
C TRP A 43 1.87 -19.76 0.99
N GLU A 44 1.10 -20.85 1.04
CA GLU A 44 1.25 -21.86 2.10
C GLU A 44 2.55 -22.67 2.01
N PRO A 45 2.93 -23.25 0.86
CA PRO A 45 4.23 -23.87 0.71
C PRO A 45 5.41 -22.90 0.91
N ALA A 46 5.26 -21.64 0.48
CA ALA A 46 6.25 -20.60 0.69
C ALA A 46 6.46 -20.33 2.19
N GLN A 47 5.37 -20.15 2.94
CA GLN A 47 5.43 -19.98 4.39
C GLN A 47 6.15 -21.15 5.08
N ALA A 48 5.80 -22.40 4.75
CA ALA A 48 6.45 -23.59 5.32
C ALA A 48 7.96 -23.61 5.06
N LYS A 49 8.38 -23.25 3.82
CA LYS A 49 9.80 -23.12 3.47
C LYS A 49 10.51 -22.02 4.24
N LEU A 50 9.87 -20.88 4.44
CA LEU A 50 10.42 -19.78 5.22
C LEU A 50 10.54 -20.13 6.70
N GLU A 51 9.59 -20.87 7.26
CA GLU A 51 9.65 -21.35 8.64
C GLU A 51 10.76 -22.38 8.82
N GLU A 52 10.96 -23.29 7.86
CA GLU A 52 12.10 -24.20 7.81
C GLU A 52 13.41 -23.42 7.77
N PHE A 53 13.49 -22.38 6.90
CA PHE A 53 14.66 -21.52 6.78
C PHE A 53 14.99 -20.81 8.09
N LEU A 54 14.01 -20.15 8.70
CA LEU A 54 14.18 -19.39 9.94
C LEU A 54 14.63 -20.27 11.11
N ALA A 55 14.16 -21.53 11.15
CA ALA A 55 14.56 -22.49 12.16
C ALA A 55 15.98 -23.02 11.95
N LYS A 56 16.38 -23.30 10.70
CA LYS A 56 17.67 -23.90 10.37
C LYS A 56 18.81 -22.88 10.32
N TYR A 57 18.52 -21.64 9.88
CA TYR A 57 19.55 -20.64 9.57
C TYR A 57 19.34 -19.31 10.30
N PRO A 58 19.26 -19.29 11.65
CA PRO A 58 18.96 -18.06 12.41
C PRO A 58 20.05 -16.98 12.31
N GLN A 59 21.26 -17.35 11.82
CA GLN A 59 22.38 -16.42 11.63
C GLN A 59 22.62 -16.08 10.15
N SER A 60 21.74 -16.49 9.25
CA SER A 60 21.87 -16.18 7.83
C SER A 60 21.67 -14.68 7.56
N ALA A 61 22.40 -14.16 6.59
CA ALA A 61 22.20 -12.80 6.09
C ALA A 61 20.78 -12.58 5.50
N PHE A 62 20.10 -13.67 5.10
CA PHE A 62 18.73 -13.63 4.58
C PHE A 62 17.66 -13.71 5.67
N PHE A 63 18.04 -13.92 6.94
CA PHE A 63 17.10 -14.09 8.04
C PHE A 63 16.09 -12.92 8.15
N PRO A 64 16.51 -11.63 8.08
CA PRO A 64 15.54 -10.52 8.11
C PRO A 64 14.55 -10.56 6.95
N GLN A 65 15.03 -10.86 5.74
CA GLN A 65 14.17 -10.95 4.57
C GLN A 65 13.19 -12.12 4.66
N ALA A 66 13.66 -13.28 5.15
CA ALA A 66 12.82 -14.46 5.35
C ALA A 66 11.69 -14.19 6.35
N LEU A 67 11.98 -13.45 7.42
CA LEU A 67 10.97 -13.05 8.40
C LEU A 67 9.91 -12.12 7.80
N TYR A 68 10.33 -11.13 7.01
CA TYR A 68 9.43 -10.26 6.25
C TYR A 68 8.53 -11.06 5.29
N TYR A 69 9.13 -11.93 4.46
CA TYR A 69 8.35 -12.72 3.50
C TYR A 69 7.42 -13.74 4.16
N LYS A 70 7.77 -14.26 5.35
CA LYS A 70 6.85 -15.06 6.15
C LYS A 70 5.63 -14.23 6.56
N ALA A 71 5.83 -12.99 7.02
CA ALA A 71 4.73 -12.09 7.35
C ALA A 71 3.83 -11.82 6.13
N LYS A 72 4.45 -11.61 4.96
CA LYS A 72 3.73 -11.43 3.68
C LYS A 72 2.90 -12.65 3.32
N CYS A 73 3.45 -13.86 3.42
CA CYS A 73 2.69 -15.09 3.17
C CYS A 73 1.50 -15.26 4.12
N LEU A 74 1.65 -14.86 5.38
CA LEU A 74 0.55 -14.88 6.36
C LEU A 74 -0.54 -13.87 5.99
N GLU A 75 -0.16 -12.68 5.57
CA GLU A 75 -1.09 -11.64 5.11
C GLU A 75 -1.90 -12.08 3.90
N GLU A 76 -1.24 -12.61 2.86
CA GLU A 76 -1.89 -13.10 1.64
C GLU A 76 -2.83 -14.30 1.89
N ARG A 77 -2.64 -15.01 3.01
CA ARG A 77 -3.52 -16.07 3.50
C ARG A 77 -4.59 -15.56 4.46
N GLU A 78 -4.77 -14.25 4.58
CA GLU A 78 -5.75 -13.60 5.47
C GLU A 78 -5.58 -13.96 6.97
N LYS A 79 -4.35 -14.38 7.36
CA LYS A 79 -3.99 -14.65 8.75
C LYS A 79 -3.55 -13.37 9.45
N ASP A 80 -4.46 -12.39 9.49
CA ASP A 80 -4.19 -11.02 9.92
C ASP A 80 -3.45 -10.92 11.26
N ARG A 81 -3.84 -11.75 12.27
CA ARG A 81 -3.24 -11.68 13.60
C ARG A 81 -1.80 -12.15 13.61
N GLU A 82 -1.53 -13.26 12.94
CA GLU A 82 -0.19 -13.83 12.81
C GLU A 82 0.70 -12.96 11.92
N ALA A 83 0.14 -12.40 10.84
CA ALA A 83 0.84 -11.48 9.95
C ALA A 83 1.27 -10.22 10.70
N LEU A 84 0.37 -9.60 11.47
CA LEU A 84 0.68 -8.42 12.29
C LEU A 84 1.82 -8.70 13.26
N ALA A 85 1.79 -9.83 13.96
CA ALA A 85 2.85 -10.22 14.88
C ALA A 85 4.19 -10.39 14.16
N ALA A 86 4.20 -11.10 13.01
CA ALA A 86 5.41 -11.35 12.22
C ALA A 86 6.01 -10.06 11.62
N TYR A 87 5.18 -9.14 11.12
CA TYR A 87 5.67 -7.82 10.68
C TYR A 87 6.28 -7.01 11.83
N LYS A 88 5.65 -7.02 13.00
CA LYS A 88 6.20 -6.34 14.19
C LYS A 88 7.53 -6.95 14.63
N ASP A 89 7.70 -8.27 14.56
CA ASP A 89 8.96 -8.93 14.85
C ASP A 89 10.05 -8.52 13.85
N TYR A 90 9.72 -8.47 12.55
CA TYR A 90 10.62 -7.94 11.52
C TYR A 90 11.04 -6.49 11.80
N LEU A 91 10.08 -5.63 12.14
CA LEU A 91 10.33 -4.20 12.38
C LEU A 91 11.21 -3.95 13.62
N ARG A 92 11.30 -4.88 14.59
CA ARG A 92 12.21 -4.81 15.75
C ARG A 92 13.66 -5.11 15.42
N LEU A 93 13.95 -5.74 14.28
CA LEU A 93 15.33 -6.05 13.89
C LEU A 93 16.14 -4.77 13.65
N ARG A 94 17.44 -4.80 14.02
CA ARG A 94 18.36 -3.67 13.77
C ARG A 94 18.73 -3.58 12.28
N ASP A 95 19.13 -4.70 11.71
CA ASP A 95 19.65 -4.79 10.34
C ASP A 95 18.55 -5.20 9.37
N LYS A 96 17.58 -4.30 9.16
CA LYS A 96 16.49 -4.51 8.22
C LYS A 96 16.63 -3.64 6.98
N ASN A 97 16.20 -4.17 5.84
CA ASN A 97 16.14 -3.39 4.61
C ASN A 97 15.12 -2.25 4.75
N LYS A 98 15.53 -1.02 4.40
CA LYS A 98 14.69 0.18 4.55
C LYS A 98 13.38 0.09 3.76
N ASN A 99 13.43 -0.41 2.51
CA ASN A 99 12.25 -0.49 1.66
C ASN A 99 11.27 -1.56 2.19
N LEU A 100 11.79 -2.71 2.62
CA LEU A 100 10.95 -3.75 3.23
C LEU A 100 10.39 -3.31 4.59
N ALA A 101 11.11 -2.46 5.34
CA ALA A 101 10.61 -1.90 6.58
C ALA A 101 9.45 -0.92 6.33
N GLU A 102 9.56 -0.09 5.31
CA GLU A 102 8.51 0.84 4.90
C GLU A 102 7.25 0.09 4.43
N ASP A 103 7.43 -0.98 3.64
CA ASP A 103 6.34 -1.85 3.20
C ASP A 103 5.69 -2.59 4.38
N ALA A 104 6.49 -3.14 5.31
CA ALA A 104 6.00 -3.78 6.52
C ALA A 104 5.19 -2.83 7.42
N GLU A 105 5.63 -1.57 7.57
CA GLU A 105 4.85 -0.55 8.28
C GLU A 105 3.53 -0.25 7.58
N GLY A 106 3.51 -0.22 6.25
CA GLY A 106 2.30 -0.10 5.45
C GLY A 106 1.33 -1.25 5.70
N SER A 107 1.82 -2.50 5.65
CA SER A 107 1.02 -3.70 5.95
C SER A 107 0.47 -3.68 7.38
N VAL A 108 1.26 -3.23 8.37
CA VAL A 108 0.76 -3.09 9.75
C VAL A 108 -0.40 -2.10 9.82
N ILE A 109 -0.33 -0.97 9.12
CA ILE A 109 -1.43 0.01 9.06
C ILE A 109 -2.68 -0.64 8.45
N GLU A 110 -2.54 -1.35 7.33
CA GLU A 110 -3.67 -2.00 6.67
C GLU A 110 -4.31 -3.09 7.53
N ILE A 111 -3.50 -3.97 8.13
CA ILE A 111 -4.00 -5.03 8.98
C ILE A 111 -4.72 -4.45 10.22
N ALA A 112 -4.13 -3.43 10.86
CA ALA A 112 -4.74 -2.76 11.98
C ALA A 112 -6.08 -2.11 11.60
N PHE A 113 -6.16 -1.53 10.40
CA PHE A 113 -7.40 -0.94 9.90
C PHE A 113 -8.45 -2.01 9.55
N ARG A 114 -8.05 -3.16 8.97
CA ARG A 114 -8.96 -4.30 8.76
C ARG A 114 -9.58 -4.83 10.08
N PHE A 115 -8.80 -4.86 11.17
CA PHE A 115 -9.36 -5.19 12.50
C PHE A 115 -10.39 -4.16 12.93
N TYR A 116 -10.11 -2.88 12.75
CA TYR A 116 -11.05 -1.80 13.06
C TYR A 116 -12.36 -1.92 12.27
N GLU A 117 -12.30 -2.21 10.96
CA GLU A 117 -13.48 -2.42 10.11
C GLU A 117 -14.32 -3.61 10.56
N LYS A 118 -13.67 -4.65 11.12
CA LYS A 118 -14.33 -5.81 11.74
C LYS A 118 -14.85 -5.52 13.17
N GLY A 119 -14.70 -4.28 13.67
CA GLY A 119 -15.17 -3.84 14.99
C GLY A 119 -14.13 -3.97 16.12
N ASP A 120 -12.93 -4.49 15.85
CA ASP A 120 -11.84 -4.60 16.82
C ASP A 120 -10.95 -3.34 16.80
N LYS A 121 -11.14 -2.49 17.80
CA LYS A 121 -10.40 -1.21 17.94
C LYS A 121 -9.05 -1.34 18.64
N SER A 122 -8.71 -2.53 19.14
CA SER A 122 -7.52 -2.74 19.98
C SER A 122 -6.20 -2.47 19.25
N HIS A 123 -6.23 -2.49 17.91
CA HIS A 123 -5.07 -2.29 17.05
C HIS A 123 -4.92 -0.86 16.49
N LEU A 124 -5.81 0.09 16.83
CA LEU A 124 -5.70 1.47 16.33
C LEU A 124 -4.39 2.16 16.75
N GLY A 125 -3.83 1.79 17.91
CA GLY A 125 -2.52 2.28 18.35
C GLY A 125 -1.39 1.96 17.38
N GLU A 126 -1.48 0.86 16.63
CA GLU A 126 -0.49 0.51 15.60
C GLU A 126 -0.46 1.54 14.46
N ILE A 127 -1.62 2.11 14.10
CA ILE A 127 -1.70 3.17 13.08
C ILE A 127 -1.16 4.48 13.67
N GLU A 128 -1.53 4.80 14.91
CA GLU A 128 -1.07 6.02 15.60
C GLU A 128 0.46 6.06 15.73
N GLU A 129 1.09 4.96 16.14
CA GLU A 129 2.55 4.86 16.24
C GLU A 129 3.26 5.21 14.92
N ARG A 130 2.66 4.90 13.76
CA ARG A 130 3.25 5.17 12.45
C ARG A 130 3.15 6.62 12.01
N LEU A 131 2.45 7.47 12.76
CA LEU A 131 2.56 8.92 12.59
C LEU A 131 3.97 9.45 12.90
N GLU A 132 4.74 8.72 13.70
CA GLU A 132 6.12 9.05 14.08
C GLU A 132 7.16 8.24 13.29
N SER A 133 6.76 7.49 12.26
CA SER A 133 7.69 6.72 11.43
C SER A 133 8.77 7.61 10.83
N PRO A 134 10.03 7.15 10.72
CA PRO A 134 11.08 7.85 9.98
C PRO A 134 10.74 8.04 8.49
N SER A 135 9.91 7.15 7.93
CA SER A 135 9.45 7.26 6.54
C SER A 135 8.33 8.29 6.41
N LYS A 136 8.53 9.27 5.52
CA LYS A 136 7.51 10.26 5.16
C LYS A 136 6.26 9.60 4.59
N VAL A 137 6.45 8.59 3.73
CA VAL A 137 5.36 7.85 3.09
C VAL A 137 4.48 7.16 4.11
N VAL A 138 5.09 6.48 5.08
CA VAL A 138 4.36 5.80 6.16
C VAL A 138 3.59 6.78 7.02
N ARG A 139 4.21 7.91 7.43
CA ARG A 139 3.49 8.94 8.21
C ARG A 139 2.26 9.46 7.48
N TYR A 140 2.39 9.73 6.19
CA TYR A 140 1.30 10.24 5.37
C TYR A 140 0.18 9.22 5.23
N TYR A 141 0.56 7.96 4.99
CA TYR A 141 -0.38 6.87 4.89
C TYR A 141 -1.15 6.65 6.20
N ALA A 142 -0.46 6.64 7.34
CA ALA A 142 -1.08 6.52 8.66
C ALA A 142 -2.08 7.67 8.93
N ALA A 143 -1.71 8.92 8.62
CA ALA A 143 -2.57 10.08 8.82
C ALA A 143 -3.84 10.01 7.96
N ILE A 144 -3.71 9.60 6.69
CA ILE A 144 -4.86 9.40 5.79
C ILE A 144 -5.74 8.26 6.31
N LYS A 145 -5.17 7.12 6.74
CA LYS A 145 -5.95 6.00 7.29
C LYS A 145 -6.70 6.37 8.57
N LEU A 146 -6.06 7.10 9.48
CA LEU A 146 -6.74 7.58 10.69
C LEU A 146 -7.94 8.46 10.39
N SER A 147 -7.97 9.16 9.25
CA SER A 147 -9.12 9.98 8.88
C SER A 147 -10.43 9.20 8.66
N PHE A 148 -10.35 7.88 8.46
CA PHE A 148 -11.51 7.01 8.32
C PHE A 148 -12.02 6.46 9.66
N VAL A 149 -11.27 6.68 10.75
CA VAL A 149 -11.64 6.22 12.09
C VAL A 149 -12.72 7.13 12.67
N LYS A 150 -13.79 6.54 13.22
CA LYS A 150 -14.93 7.29 13.78
C LYS A 150 -14.63 7.95 15.13
N GLU A 151 -13.65 7.42 15.85
CA GLU A 151 -13.18 7.94 17.13
C GLU A 151 -12.43 9.26 16.92
N LYS A 152 -13.10 10.39 17.17
CA LYS A 152 -12.57 11.74 16.90
C LYS A 152 -11.21 12.02 17.51
N ASN A 153 -10.97 11.54 18.74
CA ASN A 153 -9.69 11.71 19.43
C ASN A 153 -8.55 10.97 18.71
N MET A 154 -8.83 9.82 18.14
CA MET A 154 -7.86 9.03 17.34
C MET A 154 -7.65 9.67 15.97
N ALA A 155 -8.73 9.95 15.25
CA ALA A 155 -8.69 10.58 13.93
C ALA A 155 -7.95 11.92 13.95
N SER A 156 -8.14 12.74 15.00
CA SER A 156 -7.50 14.05 15.14
C SER A 156 -5.97 14.00 15.30
N ARG A 157 -5.39 12.84 15.68
CA ARG A 157 -3.93 12.65 15.74
C ARG A 157 -3.25 12.85 14.40
N GLY A 158 -3.94 12.54 13.29
CA GLY A 158 -3.44 12.73 11.94
C GLY A 158 -3.44 14.20 11.44
N ILE A 159 -4.19 15.11 12.08
CA ILE A 159 -4.39 16.49 11.60
C ILE A 159 -3.07 17.24 11.33
N PRO A 160 -2.05 17.22 12.21
CA PRO A 160 -0.81 17.93 11.95
C PRO A 160 -0.11 17.47 10.67
N ILE A 161 -0.12 16.17 10.42
CA ILE A 161 0.49 15.59 9.22
C ILE A 161 -0.34 15.91 7.98
N LEU A 162 -1.67 15.82 8.05
CA LEU A 162 -2.54 16.20 6.93
C LEU A 162 -2.35 17.66 6.52
N LYS A 163 -2.25 18.58 7.49
CA LYS A 163 -1.92 19.99 7.24
C LYS A 163 -0.56 20.15 6.57
N LYS A 164 0.44 19.40 7.04
CA LYS A 164 1.79 19.42 6.47
C LYS A 164 1.81 18.95 5.02
N ILE A 165 1.07 17.88 4.68
CA ILE A 165 0.91 17.43 3.29
C ILE A 165 0.38 18.57 2.41
N ILE A 166 -0.71 19.23 2.85
CA ILE A 166 -1.35 20.30 2.09
C ILE A 166 -0.39 21.48 1.85
N GLN A 167 0.45 21.81 2.83
CA GLN A 167 1.35 22.96 2.77
C GLN A 167 2.65 22.69 2.03
N GLU A 168 3.22 21.49 2.15
CA GLU A 168 4.58 21.21 1.69
C GLU A 168 4.66 20.38 0.42
N GLU A 169 3.64 19.53 0.14
CA GLU A 169 3.69 18.64 -1.02
C GLU A 169 3.27 19.34 -2.30
N GLN A 170 3.96 18.99 -3.38
CA GLN A 170 3.68 19.57 -4.71
C GLN A 170 2.80 18.66 -5.57
N ASP A 171 2.60 17.42 -5.15
CA ASP A 171 1.71 16.49 -5.82
C ASP A 171 0.25 16.87 -5.55
N PRO A 172 -0.50 17.30 -6.60
CA PRO A 172 -1.88 17.75 -6.43
C PRO A 172 -2.79 16.63 -5.92
N GLU A 173 -2.57 15.38 -6.35
CA GLU A 173 -3.39 14.26 -5.94
C GLU A 173 -3.21 13.96 -4.45
N LEU A 174 -1.96 13.94 -3.98
CA LEU A 174 -1.66 13.73 -2.57
C LEU A 174 -2.22 14.87 -1.69
N THR A 175 -2.10 16.13 -2.12
CA THR A 175 -2.65 17.28 -1.39
C THR A 175 -4.18 17.25 -1.34
N ASP A 176 -4.85 16.83 -2.43
CA ASP A 176 -6.30 16.70 -2.46
C ASP A 176 -6.78 15.56 -1.56
N ARG A 177 -6.10 14.41 -1.56
CA ARG A 177 -6.37 13.32 -0.60
C ARG A 177 -6.24 13.78 0.85
N ALA A 178 -5.22 14.59 1.15
CA ALA A 178 -5.03 15.14 2.48
C ALA A 178 -6.11 16.17 2.86
N ARG A 179 -6.56 17.02 1.92
CA ARG A 179 -7.69 17.95 2.13
C ARG A 179 -8.99 17.20 2.43
N ILE A 180 -9.28 16.15 1.67
CA ILE A 180 -10.47 15.30 1.89
C ILE A 180 -10.38 14.62 3.26
N ALA A 181 -9.22 14.08 3.62
CA ALA A 181 -8.98 13.49 4.93
C ALA A 181 -9.19 14.50 6.05
N LEU A 182 -8.68 15.73 5.89
CA LEU A 182 -8.83 16.81 6.86
C LEU A 182 -10.29 17.27 6.98
N LEU A 183 -11.02 17.39 5.86
CA LEU A 183 -12.46 17.69 5.85
C LEU A 183 -13.28 16.65 6.63
N ARG A 184 -12.90 15.39 6.54
CA ARG A 184 -13.59 14.30 7.26
C ARG A 184 -13.38 14.38 8.76
N VAL A 185 -12.18 14.77 9.21
CA VAL A 185 -11.81 14.79 10.63
C VAL A 185 -12.17 16.11 11.29
N SER A 186 -11.88 17.24 10.65
CA SER A 186 -11.98 18.58 11.21
C SER A 186 -12.10 19.62 10.08
N PRO A 187 -13.32 19.88 9.56
CA PRO A 187 -13.55 20.87 8.51
C PRO A 187 -13.00 22.27 8.84
N GLU A 188 -13.11 22.66 10.10
CA GLU A 188 -12.59 23.94 10.61
C GLU A 188 -11.08 24.07 10.52
N SER A 189 -10.37 22.96 10.48
CA SER A 189 -8.91 22.94 10.37
C SER A 189 -8.37 23.32 8.99
N LEU A 190 -9.23 23.42 7.98
CA LEU A 190 -8.87 23.96 6.66
C LEU A 190 -8.81 25.50 6.65
N SER A 191 -9.48 26.15 7.61
CA SER A 191 -9.47 27.61 7.74
C SER A 191 -8.04 28.09 7.97
N GLY A 192 -7.54 28.97 7.09
CA GLY A 192 -6.19 29.55 7.18
C GLY A 192 -5.06 28.71 6.54
N LEU A 193 -5.39 27.59 5.90
CA LEU A 193 -4.43 26.96 4.99
C LEU A 193 -4.47 27.76 3.67
N GLU A 194 -3.35 28.43 3.35
CA GLU A 194 -3.20 29.10 2.06
C GLU A 194 -3.43 28.08 0.94
N GLU A 195 -4.40 28.35 0.07
CA GLU A 195 -4.48 27.64 -1.19
C GLU A 195 -3.20 27.94 -1.95
N ARG A 196 -2.36 26.95 -2.14
CA ARG A 196 -1.29 27.03 -3.14
C ARG A 196 -1.94 27.15 -4.52
N THR A 197 -2.24 28.37 -4.87
CA THR A 197 -2.70 28.77 -6.18
C THR A 197 -1.61 28.54 -7.22
N GLU A 198 -1.40 27.33 -7.74
CA GLU A 198 -0.66 27.26 -9.02
C GLU A 198 -0.58 25.88 -9.69
N LYS A 199 -1.26 24.87 -9.21
CA LYS A 199 -1.58 23.76 -10.12
C LYS A 199 -3.08 23.49 -9.98
N LYS A 200 -3.84 23.84 -11.00
CA LYS A 200 -5.27 23.51 -11.08
C LYS A 200 -5.46 22.04 -10.68
N ALA A 201 -6.22 21.79 -9.62
CA ALA A 201 -6.57 20.44 -9.24
C ALA A 201 -7.11 19.72 -10.48
N ARG A 202 -6.62 18.50 -10.73
CA ARG A 202 -7.17 17.70 -11.83
C ARG A 202 -8.63 17.46 -11.55
N MET A 203 -9.48 17.89 -12.48
CA MET A 203 -10.92 17.79 -12.36
C MET A 203 -11.44 16.73 -13.32
N LEU A 204 -12.17 15.75 -12.80
CA LEU A 204 -12.99 14.88 -13.65
C LEU A 204 -14.22 15.64 -14.09
N ARG A 205 -14.36 15.79 -15.39
CA ARG A 205 -15.54 16.38 -16.04
C ARG A 205 -16.41 15.26 -16.59
N PHE A 206 -17.69 15.33 -16.26
CA PHE A 206 -18.71 14.43 -16.75
C PHE A 206 -19.84 15.24 -17.35
N GLN A 207 -20.21 14.98 -18.59
CA GLN A 207 -21.29 15.66 -19.28
C GLN A 207 -22.18 14.66 -20.01
N VAL A 208 -23.49 14.87 -19.93
CA VAL A 208 -24.49 14.09 -20.66
C VAL A 208 -25.23 15.03 -21.60
N TYR A 209 -25.25 14.66 -22.86
CA TYR A 209 -25.96 15.36 -23.92
C TYR A 209 -27.11 14.49 -24.48
N ASP A 210 -28.24 15.10 -24.75
CA ASP A 210 -29.24 14.54 -25.65
C ASP A 210 -28.69 14.57 -27.08
N ASN A 211 -28.56 13.42 -27.70
CA ASN A 211 -27.96 13.28 -29.04
C ASN A 211 -28.83 13.87 -30.15
N ARG A 212 -30.17 14.02 -29.93
CA ARG A 212 -31.13 14.49 -30.90
C ARG A 212 -31.07 16.00 -31.08
N ASN A 213 -30.99 16.73 -29.97
CA ASN A 213 -30.98 18.18 -29.96
C ASN A 213 -29.66 18.81 -29.52
N LYS A 214 -28.67 17.96 -29.19
CA LYS A 214 -27.34 18.34 -28.66
C LYS A 214 -27.40 19.21 -27.40
N LYS A 215 -28.47 19.08 -26.64
CA LYS A 215 -28.67 19.83 -25.41
C LYS A 215 -27.91 19.17 -24.28
N LEU A 216 -27.17 19.98 -23.53
CA LEU A 216 -26.51 19.55 -22.29
C LEU A 216 -27.57 19.33 -21.22
N GLU A 217 -27.70 18.10 -20.73
CA GLU A 217 -28.63 17.73 -19.67
C GLU A 217 -27.99 17.72 -18.30
N VAL A 218 -26.74 17.21 -18.22
CA VAL A 218 -26.01 17.10 -16.98
C VAL A 218 -24.58 17.56 -17.21
N ALA A 219 -24.04 18.35 -16.27
CA ALA A 219 -22.62 18.67 -16.20
C ALA A 219 -22.16 18.56 -14.76
N VAL A 220 -21.20 17.69 -14.50
CA VAL A 220 -20.60 17.48 -13.19
C VAL A 220 -19.10 17.71 -13.30
N SER A 221 -18.54 18.35 -12.29
CA SER A 221 -17.11 18.59 -12.18
C SER A 221 -16.70 18.26 -10.75
N ILE A 222 -15.86 17.23 -10.59
CA ILE A 222 -15.40 16.79 -9.29
C ILE A 222 -13.86 16.68 -9.29
N PRO A 223 -13.19 16.99 -8.17
CA PRO A 223 -11.77 16.71 -8.03
C PRO A 223 -11.46 15.25 -8.35
N TRP A 224 -10.39 15.01 -9.12
CA TRP A 224 -9.99 13.65 -9.51
C TRP A 224 -9.82 12.72 -8.30
N ALA A 225 -9.24 13.24 -7.21
CA ALA A 225 -9.05 12.47 -5.98
C ALA A 225 -10.37 11.95 -5.38
N LEU A 226 -11.47 12.72 -5.51
CA LEU A 226 -12.81 12.26 -5.11
C LEU A 226 -13.36 11.21 -6.07
N ALA A 227 -13.19 11.42 -7.38
CA ALA A 227 -13.61 10.46 -8.39
C ALA A 227 -12.92 9.12 -8.23
N ASP A 228 -11.60 9.12 -8.04
CA ASP A 228 -10.78 7.94 -7.80
C ASP A 228 -11.23 7.19 -6.53
N LEU A 229 -11.51 7.93 -5.46
CA LEU A 229 -12.02 7.35 -4.21
C LEU A 229 -13.37 6.63 -4.40
N PHE A 230 -14.34 7.27 -5.07
CA PHE A 230 -15.65 6.68 -5.31
C PHE A 230 -15.58 5.48 -6.25
N LEU A 231 -14.81 5.60 -7.33
CA LEU A 231 -14.68 4.53 -8.32
C LEU A 231 -13.91 3.33 -7.76
N SER A 232 -12.94 3.57 -6.87
CA SER A 232 -12.23 2.51 -6.15
C SER A 232 -13.08 1.80 -5.11
N ALA A 233 -14.11 2.46 -4.60
CA ALA A 233 -15.04 1.91 -3.60
C ALA A 233 -16.17 1.05 -4.22
N VAL A 234 -16.30 1.00 -5.56
CA VAL A 234 -17.31 0.17 -6.23
C VAL A 234 -16.97 -1.32 -6.02
N PRO A 235 -17.88 -2.11 -5.43
CA PRO A 235 -17.65 -3.53 -5.19
C PRO A 235 -17.41 -4.30 -6.48
N GLU A 236 -16.59 -5.37 -6.43
CA GLU A 236 -16.23 -6.15 -7.61
C GLU A 236 -17.44 -6.76 -8.32
N LYS A 237 -18.48 -7.16 -7.57
CA LYS A 237 -19.74 -7.65 -8.15
C LYS A 237 -20.38 -6.61 -9.06
N GLU A 238 -20.48 -5.36 -8.62
CA GLU A 238 -21.07 -4.28 -9.40
C GLU A 238 -20.19 -3.93 -10.61
N ARG A 239 -18.85 -3.98 -10.46
CA ARG A 239 -17.91 -3.82 -11.58
C ARG A 239 -18.09 -4.89 -12.64
N GLN A 240 -18.35 -6.14 -12.25
CA GLN A 240 -18.62 -7.24 -13.19
C GLN A 240 -19.95 -7.04 -13.90
N GLU A 241 -21.00 -6.62 -13.20
CA GLU A 241 -22.29 -6.29 -13.81
C GLU A 241 -22.15 -5.16 -14.84
N MET A 242 -21.43 -4.10 -14.50
CA MET A 242 -21.15 -2.98 -15.41
C MET A 242 -20.34 -3.42 -16.63
N ARG A 243 -19.34 -4.30 -16.46
CA ARG A 243 -18.58 -4.88 -17.59
C ARG A 243 -19.47 -5.70 -18.52
N ALA A 244 -20.41 -6.47 -17.98
CA ALA A 244 -21.37 -7.25 -18.77
C ALA A 244 -22.30 -6.35 -19.61
N GLU A 245 -22.57 -5.13 -19.15
CA GLU A 245 -23.31 -4.10 -19.88
C GLU A 245 -22.42 -3.28 -20.85
N GLY A 246 -21.12 -3.57 -20.93
CA GLY A 246 -20.17 -2.92 -21.82
C GLY A 246 -19.42 -1.74 -21.19
N TYR A 247 -19.57 -1.51 -19.90
CA TYR A 247 -18.91 -0.42 -19.16
C TYR A 247 -17.75 -0.93 -18.31
N ASP A 248 -16.55 -0.98 -18.88
CA ASP A 248 -15.34 -1.36 -18.15
C ASP A 248 -14.76 -0.15 -17.40
N ILE A 249 -15.15 0.01 -16.13
CA ILE A 249 -14.68 1.12 -15.26
C ILE A 249 -13.16 1.09 -15.12
N ASP A 250 -12.55 -0.08 -14.96
CA ASP A 250 -11.10 -0.20 -14.76
C ASP A 250 -10.33 0.24 -16.00
N ARG A 251 -10.86 -0.06 -17.19
CA ARG A 251 -10.31 0.43 -18.45
C ARG A 251 -10.46 1.94 -18.57
N ILE A 252 -11.65 2.47 -18.27
CA ILE A 252 -11.93 3.92 -18.29
C ILE A 252 -10.99 4.66 -17.35
N LEU A 253 -10.78 4.16 -16.14
CA LEU A 253 -9.85 4.76 -15.18
C LEU A 253 -8.41 4.79 -15.70
N ARG A 254 -7.91 3.67 -16.25
CA ARG A 254 -6.56 3.62 -16.83
C ARG A 254 -6.40 4.59 -18.00
N GLU A 255 -7.37 4.68 -18.87
CA GLU A 255 -7.34 5.61 -20.01
C GLU A 255 -7.35 7.06 -19.54
N LEU A 256 -8.16 7.39 -18.55
CA LEU A 256 -8.20 8.74 -17.95
C LEU A 256 -6.92 9.10 -17.18
N GLN A 257 -6.27 8.13 -16.53
CA GLN A 257 -5.01 8.37 -15.80
C GLN A 257 -3.83 8.57 -16.74
N SER A 258 -3.79 7.85 -17.86
CA SER A 258 -2.64 7.81 -18.76
C SER A 258 -2.59 8.96 -19.76
N ALA A 259 -3.70 9.62 -20.04
CA ALA A 259 -3.81 10.58 -21.14
C ALA A 259 -4.23 11.97 -20.66
N LYS A 260 -3.33 12.95 -20.72
CA LYS A 260 -3.70 14.35 -20.56
C LYS A 260 -4.60 14.79 -21.72
N GLY A 261 -5.84 15.18 -21.39
CA GLY A 261 -6.77 15.76 -22.34
C GLY A 261 -7.53 14.77 -23.23
N THR A 262 -7.47 13.49 -22.96
CA THR A 262 -8.29 12.50 -23.68
C THR A 262 -9.73 12.59 -23.18
N ILE A 263 -10.67 12.75 -24.15
CA ILE A 263 -12.11 12.71 -23.89
C ILE A 263 -12.59 11.31 -24.23
N ILE A 264 -13.17 10.63 -23.24
CA ILE A 264 -13.88 9.37 -23.46
C ILE A 264 -15.32 9.72 -23.80
N GLU A 265 -15.79 9.25 -24.96
CA GLU A 265 -17.16 9.46 -25.42
C GLU A 265 -17.88 8.12 -25.46
N ILE A 266 -18.99 8.02 -24.74
CA ILE A 266 -19.84 6.85 -24.66
C ILE A 266 -21.19 7.19 -25.29
N ASN A 267 -21.56 6.45 -26.35
CA ASN A 267 -22.86 6.63 -27.01
C ASN A 267 -23.87 5.61 -26.47
N VAL A 268 -24.85 6.08 -25.72
CA VAL A 268 -25.95 5.30 -25.16
C VAL A 268 -27.12 5.30 -26.17
N ALA A 269 -26.98 4.49 -27.22
CA ALA A 269 -27.90 4.50 -28.36
C ALA A 269 -29.37 4.25 -27.98
N LYS A 270 -29.64 3.38 -26.96
CA LYS A 270 -30.99 3.08 -26.47
C LYS A 270 -31.71 4.31 -25.89
N GLU A 271 -30.96 5.20 -25.27
CA GLU A 271 -31.48 6.39 -24.63
C GLU A 271 -31.35 7.67 -25.49
N GLY A 272 -30.63 7.57 -26.60
CA GLY A 272 -30.32 8.72 -27.46
C GLY A 272 -29.43 9.74 -26.77
N LYS A 273 -28.50 9.30 -25.90
CA LYS A 273 -27.61 10.16 -25.12
C LYS A 273 -26.15 9.93 -25.46
N ILE A 274 -25.35 10.97 -25.30
CA ILE A 274 -23.89 10.94 -25.39
C ILE A 274 -23.33 11.37 -24.04
N ILE A 275 -22.46 10.53 -23.47
CA ILE A 275 -21.73 10.81 -22.24
C ILE A 275 -20.29 11.15 -22.61
N LYS A 276 -19.79 12.28 -22.12
CA LYS A 276 -18.39 12.69 -22.28
C LYS A 276 -17.71 12.75 -20.91
N ILE A 277 -16.55 12.13 -20.82
CA ILE A 277 -15.76 12.05 -19.58
C ILE A 277 -14.31 12.42 -19.92
N TRP A 278 -13.73 13.37 -19.19
CA TRP A 278 -12.32 13.74 -19.35
C TRP A 278 -11.74 14.33 -18.07
N ILE A 279 -10.41 14.39 -18.01
CA ILE A 279 -9.68 15.05 -16.93
C ILE A 279 -9.07 16.35 -17.48
N GLU A 280 -9.30 17.44 -16.76
CA GLU A 280 -8.75 18.76 -17.02
C GLU A 280 -7.76 19.18 -15.95
#